data_1340df17c6508abbe49fd050b0f1dcb2
#
_entry.id   1340df17c6508abbe49fd050b0f1dcb2
#
_cell.length_a   1.000
_cell.length_b   1.000
_cell.length_c   1.000
_cell.angle_alpha   90.00
_cell.angle_beta   90.00
_cell.angle_gamma   90.00
#
_symmetry.space_group_name_H-M   'P 1'
#
loop_
_entity.id
_entity.type
_entity.pdbx_description
1 polymer ?
#
loop_
_entity_poly.entity_id
_entity_poly.type
_entity_poly.pdbx_seq_one_letter_code
_entity_poly.pdbx_strand_id
1 'polypeptide(L)'
;MPSALGRWTKPAWQVAHRAWCAAVSGFVEHDASGAREAQKFDQAHESSANIESGPVRPVLPYIEYHLVEHCNLSCKGCGHFSPLAAPAFADPHSFRRDLTQLSKLFINLHHIRLMGGEPLLHPTPEAFIEIAREIFPHAPLLKIVTNGTRLKAMPASFWDACRKTNAQIDLSLYPAMEKGLGAIQELCSRNAVPLSILRTSTFLSALNMRGDSAPQAAMNYCRKMFYCPFLKDSRLYVCPIPANVHYFNKKFGTSIVADAGIDIFDRAIDGRKILELLDTPVETCRSCSVSWTSFPWENIRPLRVEHYINEQ
;
A
#
# COMPACT_ATOMS: atom_id res chain seq x y z
N MET A 1 -33.03 -14.95 -34.48
CA MET A 1 -32.66 -15.11 -33.06
C MET A 1 -31.43 -14.23 -32.81
N PRO A 2 -31.49 -13.15 -32.06
CA PRO A 2 -30.35 -12.26 -31.84
C PRO A 2 -29.54 -12.75 -30.60
N SER A 3 -28.22 -12.75 -30.79
CA SER A 3 -27.18 -13.12 -29.83
C SER A 3 -27.19 -12.17 -28.64
N ALA A 4 -27.26 -12.74 -27.44
CA ALA A 4 -27.03 -12.04 -26.19
C ALA A 4 -25.55 -11.68 -26.04
N LEU A 5 -25.16 -10.48 -26.42
CA LEU A 5 -23.90 -9.88 -26.01
C LEU A 5 -24.05 -9.42 -24.54
N GLY A 6 -23.51 -10.24 -23.64
CA GLY A 6 -23.44 -9.88 -22.22
C GLY A 6 -22.69 -8.57 -22.03
N ARG A 7 -23.34 -7.59 -21.41
CA ARG A 7 -22.71 -6.33 -20.97
C ARG A 7 -21.66 -6.70 -19.91
N TRP A 8 -20.40 -6.51 -20.24
CA TRP A 8 -19.29 -6.58 -19.26
C TRP A 8 -19.47 -5.44 -18.28
N THR A 9 -19.85 -5.77 -17.04
CA THR A 9 -19.80 -4.81 -15.94
C THR A 9 -18.33 -4.50 -15.64
N LYS A 10 -18.02 -3.22 -15.47
CA LYS A 10 -16.65 -2.78 -15.12
C LYS A 10 -16.19 -3.53 -13.86
N PRO A 11 -14.93 -4.03 -13.82
CA PRO A 11 -14.41 -4.74 -12.65
C PRO A 11 -14.53 -3.90 -11.39
N ALA A 12 -14.86 -4.51 -10.27
CA ALA A 12 -15.07 -3.82 -8.99
C ALA A 12 -13.89 -2.93 -8.57
N TRP A 13 -12.65 -3.28 -8.98
CA TRP A 13 -11.46 -2.47 -8.71
C TRP A 13 -11.43 -1.12 -9.44
N GLN A 14 -12.01 -1.02 -10.66
CA GLN A 14 -12.10 0.27 -11.37
C GLN A 14 -13.04 1.23 -10.64
N VAL A 15 -14.09 0.70 -10.03
CA VAL A 15 -15.01 1.48 -9.20
C VAL A 15 -14.35 1.87 -7.89
N ALA A 16 -13.64 0.92 -7.25
CA ALA A 16 -12.90 1.15 -6.01
C ALA A 16 -11.74 2.14 -6.18
N HIS A 17 -11.00 2.07 -7.30
CA HIS A 17 -9.91 3.02 -7.60
C HIS A 17 -10.44 4.44 -7.85
N ARG A 18 -11.58 4.59 -8.57
CA ARG A 18 -12.25 5.89 -8.74
C ARG A 18 -12.78 6.44 -7.41
N ALA A 19 -13.35 5.59 -6.57
CA ALA A 19 -13.79 5.95 -5.23
C ALA A 19 -12.60 6.31 -4.32
N TRP A 20 -11.47 5.62 -4.44
CA TRP A 20 -10.23 5.94 -3.73
C TRP A 20 -9.65 7.28 -4.18
N CYS A 21 -9.54 7.54 -5.48
CA CYS A 21 -9.12 8.84 -6.01
C CYS A 21 -10.06 9.96 -5.57
N ALA A 22 -11.38 9.72 -5.55
CA ALA A 22 -12.38 10.69 -5.11
C ALA A 22 -12.42 10.88 -3.58
N ALA A 23 -12.27 9.81 -2.81
CA ALA A 23 -12.25 9.87 -1.34
C ALA A 23 -10.96 10.49 -0.82
N VAL A 24 -9.82 10.19 -1.45
CA VAL A 24 -8.53 10.81 -1.13
C VAL A 24 -8.56 12.30 -1.53
N SER A 25 -9.21 12.67 -2.65
CA SER A 25 -9.38 14.09 -3.02
C SER A 25 -10.35 14.86 -2.11
N GLY A 26 -11.26 14.20 -1.42
CA GLY A 26 -12.15 14.83 -0.42
C GLY A 26 -11.52 15.04 0.97
N PHE A 27 -10.42 14.34 1.28
CA PHE A 27 -9.67 14.44 2.53
C PHE A 27 -8.27 15.05 2.38
N VAL A 28 -7.85 15.32 1.16
CA VAL A 28 -6.51 15.82 0.80
C VAL A 28 -6.69 17.04 -0.10
N GLU A 29 -6.11 18.18 0.28
CA GLU A 29 -5.84 19.25 -0.66
C GLU A 29 -4.83 18.75 -1.69
N HIS A 30 -5.32 18.17 -2.79
CA HIS A 30 -4.52 17.90 -3.97
C HIS A 30 -4.38 19.17 -4.80
N ASP A 31 -3.16 19.46 -5.20
CA ASP A 31 -2.98 20.27 -6.35
C ASP A 31 -3.54 19.55 -7.61
N ALA A 32 -3.86 20.29 -8.67
CA ALA A 32 -4.61 19.82 -9.83
C ALA A 32 -3.92 18.70 -10.67
N SER A 33 -2.79 18.12 -10.23
CA SER A 33 -2.03 17.08 -10.93
C SER A 33 -2.65 15.68 -10.79
N GLY A 34 -3.21 15.34 -9.63
CA GLY A 34 -3.77 14.01 -9.37
C GLY A 34 -5.01 13.66 -10.19
N ALA A 35 -5.86 14.65 -10.51
CA ALA A 35 -7.06 14.42 -11.33
C ALA A 35 -6.72 14.15 -12.81
N ARG A 36 -5.61 14.71 -13.33
CA ARG A 36 -5.15 14.48 -14.71
C ARG A 36 -4.49 13.12 -14.90
N GLU A 37 -3.90 12.53 -13.85
CA GLU A 37 -3.30 11.19 -13.91
C GLU A 37 -4.36 10.09 -13.97
N ALA A 38 -5.50 10.24 -13.28
CA ALA A 38 -6.62 9.30 -13.38
C ALA A 38 -7.22 9.24 -14.80
N GLN A 39 -7.27 10.39 -15.50
CA GLN A 39 -7.76 10.47 -16.86
C GLN A 39 -6.83 9.82 -17.91
N LYS A 40 -5.51 9.88 -17.70
CA LYS A 40 -4.51 9.22 -18.57
C LYS A 40 -4.56 7.69 -18.46
N PHE A 41 -4.97 7.16 -17.32
CA PHE A 41 -5.13 5.72 -17.11
C PHE A 41 -6.25 5.13 -17.98
N ASP A 42 -7.40 5.82 -18.06
CA ASP A 42 -8.54 5.38 -18.89
C ASP A 42 -8.18 5.38 -20.40
N GLN A 43 -7.34 6.31 -20.87
CA GLN A 43 -6.93 6.40 -22.28
C GLN A 43 -5.86 5.37 -22.69
N ALA A 44 -4.98 4.97 -21.78
CA ALA A 44 -3.96 3.95 -22.05
C ALA A 44 -4.55 2.53 -22.20
N HIS A 45 -5.72 2.27 -21.62
CA HIS A 45 -6.42 0.99 -21.73
C HIS A 45 -7.21 0.82 -23.03
N GLU A 46 -7.61 1.90 -23.70
CA GLU A 46 -8.35 1.82 -24.96
C GLU A 46 -7.45 1.56 -26.18
N SER A 47 -6.15 1.84 -26.09
CA SER A 47 -5.20 1.69 -27.19
C SER A 47 -4.50 0.33 -27.30
N SER A 48 -4.73 -0.63 -26.38
CA SER A 48 -4.06 -1.94 -26.36
C SER A 48 -4.88 -3.10 -27.00
N ALA A 49 -5.84 -2.81 -27.87
CA ALA A 49 -6.77 -3.80 -28.43
C ALA A 49 -6.21 -4.68 -29.57
N ASN A 50 -4.92 -4.61 -29.91
CA ASN A 50 -4.31 -5.43 -30.96
C ASN A 50 -2.98 -6.00 -30.51
N ILE A 51 -2.98 -7.10 -29.74
CA ILE A 51 -1.79 -7.96 -29.53
C ILE A 51 -2.21 -9.43 -29.55
N GLU A 52 -1.40 -10.22 -30.24
CA GLU A 52 -1.49 -11.64 -30.56
C GLU A 52 -2.03 -12.61 -29.47
N SER A 53 -2.61 -13.71 -29.92
CA SER A 53 -3.39 -14.74 -29.25
C SER A 53 -2.66 -15.58 -28.19
N GLY A 54 -2.21 -14.95 -27.08
CA GLY A 54 -1.85 -15.61 -25.83
C GLY A 54 -2.72 -15.10 -24.67
N PRO A 55 -2.80 -15.75 -23.50
CA PRO A 55 -3.51 -15.23 -22.37
C PRO A 55 -2.84 -13.91 -21.93
N VAL A 56 -3.50 -12.77 -22.24
CA VAL A 56 -3.00 -11.44 -21.89
C VAL A 56 -2.85 -11.37 -20.37
N ARG A 57 -1.61 -11.22 -19.88
CA ARG A 57 -1.33 -11.02 -18.46
C ARG A 57 -1.97 -9.70 -17.99
N PRO A 58 -2.67 -9.69 -16.86
CA PRO A 58 -3.29 -8.48 -16.36
C PRO A 58 -2.26 -7.47 -15.83
N VAL A 59 -2.72 -6.27 -15.51
CA VAL A 59 -1.97 -5.28 -14.72
C VAL A 59 -2.34 -5.48 -13.25
N LEU A 60 -1.34 -5.50 -12.35
CA LEU A 60 -1.59 -5.41 -10.91
C LEU A 60 -1.70 -3.92 -10.55
N PRO A 61 -2.88 -3.46 -10.06
CA PRO A 61 -3.12 -2.03 -9.87
C PRO A 61 -2.23 -1.39 -8.81
N TYR A 62 -1.88 -2.14 -7.77
CA TYR A 62 -1.26 -1.58 -6.58
C TYR A 62 -0.60 -2.66 -5.73
N ILE A 63 0.58 -2.34 -5.17
CA ILE A 63 1.19 -3.11 -4.09
C ILE A 63 1.85 -2.20 -3.06
N GLU A 64 1.83 -2.65 -1.81
CA GLU A 64 2.68 -2.16 -0.71
C GLU A 64 3.73 -3.21 -0.39
N TYR A 65 4.94 -2.74 -0.06
CA TYR A 65 6.03 -3.59 0.40
C TYR A 65 6.78 -2.91 1.55
N HIS A 66 6.98 -3.64 2.65
CA HIS A 66 7.75 -3.15 3.78
C HIS A 66 9.25 -3.36 3.58
N LEU A 67 10.00 -2.26 3.57
CA LEU A 67 11.47 -2.29 3.66
C LEU A 67 11.91 -2.54 5.10
N VAL A 68 11.10 -2.07 6.05
CA VAL A 68 11.37 -2.13 7.49
C VAL A 68 10.07 -2.42 8.23
N GLU A 69 10.08 -3.39 9.12
CA GLU A 69 8.87 -3.73 9.89
C GLU A 69 8.60 -2.73 11.00
N HIS A 70 9.63 -2.25 11.70
CA HIS A 70 9.51 -1.30 12.81
C HIS A 70 9.47 0.17 12.36
N CYS A 71 9.02 1.06 13.24
CA CYS A 71 8.97 2.49 13.00
C CYS A 71 9.66 3.27 14.13
N ASN A 72 10.21 4.43 13.80
CA ASN A 72 10.72 5.38 14.78
C ASN A 72 9.61 6.23 15.43
N LEU A 73 8.39 6.16 14.93
CA LEU A 73 7.18 6.72 15.54
C LEU A 73 6.35 5.62 16.21
N SER A 74 5.52 6.02 17.17
CA SER A 74 4.59 5.16 17.89
C SER A 74 3.16 5.67 17.72
N CYS A 75 2.71 5.69 16.45
CA CYS A 75 1.38 6.17 16.11
C CYS A 75 0.30 5.29 16.73
N LYS A 76 -0.62 5.91 17.49
CA LYS A 76 -1.84 5.27 17.98
C LYS A 76 -2.64 4.71 16.81
N GLY A 77 -3.09 3.46 16.89
CA GLY A 77 -3.91 2.84 15.85
C GLY A 77 -3.22 2.59 14.51
N CYS A 78 -1.88 2.48 14.48
CA CYS A 78 -1.15 2.18 13.24
C CYS A 78 -1.62 0.86 12.61
N GLY A 79 -2.25 0.92 11.41
CA GLY A 79 -2.83 -0.25 10.74
C GLY A 79 -1.81 -1.29 10.25
N HIS A 80 -0.52 -0.92 10.19
CA HIS A 80 0.58 -1.85 9.88
C HIS A 80 1.19 -2.50 11.12
N PHE A 81 0.78 -2.10 12.32
CA PHE A 81 1.31 -2.55 13.62
C PHE A 81 2.81 -2.34 13.80
N SER A 82 3.43 -1.52 12.98
CA SER A 82 4.88 -1.30 12.97
C SER A 82 5.47 -0.79 14.29
N PRO A 83 4.77 0.02 15.11
CA PRO A 83 5.26 0.37 16.43
C PRO A 83 5.37 -0.81 17.41
N LEU A 84 4.74 -1.94 17.08
CA LEU A 84 4.75 -3.18 17.89
C LEU A 84 5.76 -4.20 17.37
N ALA A 85 6.31 -3.98 16.17
CA ALA A 85 7.27 -4.89 15.55
C ALA A 85 8.67 -4.72 16.15
N ALA A 86 9.40 -5.83 16.29
CA ALA A 86 10.84 -5.79 16.54
C ALA A 86 11.58 -5.25 15.31
N PRO A 87 12.79 -4.68 15.48
CA PRO A 87 13.62 -4.29 14.36
C PRO A 87 13.85 -5.45 13.38
N ALA A 88 13.38 -5.27 12.14
CA ALA A 88 13.60 -6.21 11.05
C ALA A 88 13.64 -5.43 9.73
N PHE A 89 14.49 -5.89 8.81
CA PHE A 89 14.76 -5.28 7.52
C PHE A 89 14.52 -6.29 6.43
N ALA A 90 13.93 -5.85 5.33
CA ALA A 90 13.75 -6.66 4.15
C ALA A 90 15.11 -6.94 3.46
N ASP A 91 15.19 -8.09 2.80
CA ASP A 91 16.36 -8.45 2.00
C ASP A 91 16.12 -8.04 0.52
N PRO A 92 17.00 -7.21 -0.09
CA PRO A 92 16.87 -6.83 -1.50
C PRO A 92 16.85 -8.01 -2.47
N HIS A 93 17.53 -9.12 -2.16
CA HIS A 93 17.52 -10.32 -3.03
C HIS A 93 16.15 -11.01 -3.00
N SER A 94 15.53 -11.12 -1.84
CA SER A 94 14.18 -11.64 -1.71
C SER A 94 13.16 -10.75 -2.44
N PHE A 95 13.28 -9.43 -2.29
CA PHE A 95 12.45 -8.47 -3.03
C PHE A 95 12.59 -8.62 -4.54
N ARG A 96 13.82 -8.70 -5.05
CA ARG A 96 14.10 -8.93 -6.49
C ARG A 96 13.45 -10.22 -6.97
N ARG A 97 13.63 -11.31 -6.24
CA ARG A 97 13.02 -12.60 -6.55
C ARG A 97 11.49 -12.50 -6.66
N ASP A 98 10.86 -11.86 -5.69
CA ASP A 98 9.40 -11.73 -5.63
C ASP A 98 8.86 -10.83 -6.75
N LEU A 99 9.50 -9.68 -7.02
CA LEU A 99 9.11 -8.82 -8.15
C LEU A 99 9.35 -9.51 -9.49
N THR A 100 10.42 -10.29 -9.64
CA THR A 100 10.67 -11.09 -10.84
C THR A 100 9.56 -12.13 -11.05
N GLN A 101 9.06 -12.74 -9.98
CA GLN A 101 7.91 -13.64 -10.08
C GLN A 101 6.63 -12.90 -10.47
N LEU A 102 6.36 -11.74 -9.85
CA LEU A 102 5.22 -10.91 -10.23
C LEU A 102 5.27 -10.46 -11.70
N SER A 103 6.45 -10.20 -12.27
CA SER A 103 6.59 -9.83 -13.68
C SER A 103 6.25 -10.96 -14.66
N LYS A 104 6.23 -12.22 -14.20
CA LYS A 104 5.73 -13.35 -14.99
C LYS A 104 4.20 -13.46 -14.94
N LEU A 105 3.58 -13.00 -13.85
CA LEU A 105 2.14 -13.06 -13.60
C LEU A 105 1.39 -11.83 -14.15
N PHE A 106 2.04 -10.67 -14.11
CA PHE A 106 1.48 -9.39 -14.51
C PHE A 106 2.33 -8.74 -15.60
N ILE A 107 1.67 -8.07 -16.56
CA ILE A 107 2.39 -7.33 -17.61
C ILE A 107 3.01 -6.04 -17.06
N ASN A 108 2.38 -5.45 -16.05
CA ASN A 108 2.87 -4.26 -15.36
C ASN A 108 2.29 -4.16 -13.93
N LEU A 109 2.96 -3.38 -13.08
CA LEU A 109 2.44 -2.85 -11.82
C LEU A 109 2.17 -1.37 -12.00
N HIS A 110 0.94 -0.92 -11.70
CA HIS A 110 0.60 0.48 -11.86
C HIS A 110 1.17 1.34 -10.72
N HIS A 111 1.06 0.88 -9.48
CA HIS A 111 1.51 1.63 -8.31
C HIS A 111 2.31 0.72 -7.35
N ILE A 112 3.58 1.04 -7.17
CA ILE A 112 4.47 0.37 -6.23
C ILE A 112 4.78 1.33 -5.09
N ARG A 113 4.41 0.94 -3.87
CA ARG A 113 4.69 1.70 -2.64
C ARG A 113 5.71 0.97 -1.79
N LEU A 114 6.92 1.50 -1.78
CA LEU A 114 7.99 1.10 -0.88
C LEU A 114 7.80 1.83 0.44
N MET A 115 7.45 1.09 1.49
CA MET A 115 7.07 1.65 2.77
C MET A 115 7.53 0.77 3.94
N GLY A 116 6.78 0.71 5.00
CA GLY A 116 7.05 -0.13 6.15
C GLY A 116 6.52 0.50 7.42
N GLY A 117 7.26 0.34 8.51
CA GLY A 117 7.17 1.25 9.61
C GLY A 117 7.71 2.62 9.17
N GLU A 118 9.02 2.73 9.09
CA GLU A 118 9.68 3.86 8.43
C GLU A 118 10.74 3.31 7.46
N PRO A 119 10.52 3.38 6.13
CA PRO A 119 11.41 2.77 5.14
C PRO A 119 12.82 3.36 5.15
N LEU A 120 12.97 4.63 5.52
CA LEU A 120 14.27 5.32 5.57
C LEU A 120 15.13 4.95 6.81
N LEU A 121 14.69 3.97 7.59
CA LEU A 121 15.53 3.28 8.58
C LEU A 121 16.32 2.12 7.94
N HIS A 122 15.93 1.68 6.72
CA HIS A 122 16.67 0.65 6.01
C HIS A 122 18.07 1.15 5.66
N PRO A 123 19.14 0.34 5.82
CA PRO A 123 20.50 0.76 5.50
C PRO A 123 20.72 1.08 4.01
N THR A 124 19.97 0.46 3.11
CA THR A 124 20.10 0.62 1.64
C THR A 124 18.73 0.70 0.96
N PRO A 125 17.88 1.70 1.27
CA PRO A 125 16.54 1.81 0.66
C PRO A 125 16.59 2.03 -0.85
N GLU A 126 17.67 2.63 -1.37
CA GLU A 126 17.93 2.84 -2.80
C GLU A 126 17.95 1.55 -3.61
N ALA A 127 18.43 0.45 -3.05
CA ALA A 127 18.47 -0.84 -3.74
C ALA A 127 17.05 -1.31 -4.13
N PHE A 128 16.06 -1.09 -3.30
CA PHE A 128 14.65 -1.46 -3.59
C PHE A 128 14.05 -0.58 -4.68
N ILE A 129 14.40 0.71 -4.69
CA ILE A 129 13.97 1.66 -5.72
C ILE A 129 14.50 1.23 -7.09
N GLU A 130 15.79 0.90 -7.17
CA GLU A 130 16.45 0.47 -8.40
C GLU A 130 15.89 -0.87 -8.89
N ILE A 131 15.74 -1.86 -8.01
CA ILE A 131 15.14 -3.16 -8.33
C ILE A 131 13.72 -3.02 -8.86
N ALA A 132 12.88 -2.22 -8.20
CA ALA A 132 11.50 -2.02 -8.62
C ALA A 132 11.43 -1.44 -10.04
N ARG A 133 12.26 -0.44 -10.36
CA ARG A 133 12.29 0.18 -11.68
C ARG A 133 12.91 -0.71 -12.76
N GLU A 134 13.91 -1.49 -12.40
CA GLU A 134 14.55 -2.46 -13.32
C GLU A 134 13.53 -3.52 -13.79
N ILE A 135 12.74 -4.08 -12.86
CA ILE A 135 11.80 -5.16 -13.15
C ILE A 135 10.51 -4.64 -13.77
N PHE A 136 10.03 -3.48 -13.32
CA PHE A 136 8.84 -2.81 -13.84
C PHE A 136 9.18 -1.41 -14.39
N PRO A 137 9.86 -1.34 -15.55
CA PRO A 137 10.34 -0.07 -16.11
C PRO A 137 9.21 0.89 -16.47
N HIS A 138 8.02 0.37 -16.74
CA HIS A 138 6.84 1.13 -17.12
C HIS A 138 5.83 1.34 -15.99
N ALA A 139 6.18 1.02 -14.73
CA ALA A 139 5.33 1.33 -13.58
C ALA A 139 5.14 2.86 -13.46
N PRO A 140 3.91 3.39 -13.63
CA PRO A 140 3.69 4.84 -13.64
C PRO A 140 4.05 5.49 -12.30
N LEU A 141 3.77 4.80 -11.19
CA LEU A 141 3.97 5.32 -9.84
C LEU A 141 4.90 4.40 -9.05
N LEU A 142 6.10 4.88 -8.78
CA LEU A 142 7.03 4.27 -7.81
C LEU A 142 7.23 5.27 -6.67
N LYS A 143 6.76 4.93 -5.48
CA LYS A 143 6.72 5.84 -4.34
C LYS A 143 7.44 5.28 -3.13
N ILE A 144 8.16 6.15 -2.43
CA ILE A 144 8.71 5.91 -1.10
C ILE A 144 7.81 6.62 -0.10
N VAL A 145 7.06 5.83 0.70
CA VAL A 145 6.10 6.38 1.69
C VAL A 145 6.80 6.52 3.03
N THR A 146 7.03 7.74 3.45
CA THR A 146 7.83 8.06 4.65
C THR A 146 7.16 9.08 5.53
N ASN A 147 7.43 9.02 6.84
CA ASN A 147 7.07 10.09 7.78
C ASN A 147 8.01 11.32 7.69
N GLY A 148 9.04 11.25 6.85
CA GLY A 148 9.95 12.35 6.54
C GLY A 148 11.04 12.64 7.58
N THR A 149 11.00 12.04 8.76
CA THR A 149 11.94 12.35 9.86
C THR A 149 13.39 12.03 9.51
N ARG A 150 13.61 11.10 8.56
CA ARG A 150 14.94 10.64 8.16
C ARG A 150 15.45 11.26 6.85
N LEU A 151 14.63 11.97 6.09
CA LEU A 151 15.00 12.50 4.76
C LEU A 151 16.29 13.33 4.77
N LYS A 152 16.50 14.15 5.79
CA LYS A 152 17.72 14.97 5.91
C LYS A 152 19.00 14.16 6.09
N ALA A 153 18.89 12.93 6.56
CA ALA A 153 20.03 12.04 6.81
C ALA A 153 20.30 11.07 5.66
N MET A 154 19.51 11.13 4.58
CA MET A 154 19.69 10.23 3.45
C MET A 154 20.93 10.58 2.64
N PRO A 155 21.74 9.57 2.25
CA PRO A 155 22.95 9.78 1.46
C PRO A 155 22.64 10.21 0.03
N ALA A 156 23.65 10.71 -0.67
CA ALA A 156 23.53 11.11 -2.08
C ALA A 156 23.05 9.96 -2.98
N SER A 157 23.49 8.71 -2.71
CA SER A 157 23.06 7.50 -3.44
C SER A 157 21.54 7.32 -3.45
N PHE A 158 20.87 7.59 -2.34
CA PHE A 158 19.43 7.53 -2.25
C PHE A 158 18.73 8.55 -3.18
N TRP A 159 19.18 9.79 -3.17
CA TRP A 159 18.64 10.84 -4.04
C TRP A 159 18.93 10.59 -5.52
N ASP A 160 20.13 10.04 -5.83
CA ASP A 160 20.50 9.63 -7.17
C ASP A 160 19.60 8.50 -7.69
N ALA A 161 19.33 7.50 -6.86
CA ALA A 161 18.40 6.42 -7.20
C ALA A 161 16.99 6.97 -7.46
N CYS A 162 16.46 7.85 -6.61
CA CYS A 162 15.15 8.47 -6.82
C CYS A 162 15.08 9.21 -8.17
N ARG A 163 16.09 10.02 -8.51
CA ARG A 163 16.13 10.74 -9.80
C ARG A 163 16.18 9.80 -10.99
N LYS A 164 17.12 8.83 -10.98
CA LYS A 164 17.34 7.90 -12.09
C LYS A 164 16.10 7.04 -12.38
N THR A 165 15.36 6.70 -11.35
CA THR A 165 14.19 5.82 -11.46
C THR A 165 12.87 6.59 -11.56
N ASN A 166 12.89 7.92 -11.47
CA ASN A 166 11.71 8.77 -11.33
C ASN A 166 10.83 8.32 -10.16
N ALA A 167 11.46 7.91 -9.05
CA ALA A 167 10.74 7.58 -7.83
C ALA A 167 10.33 8.86 -7.09
N GLN A 168 9.14 8.84 -6.49
CA GLN A 168 8.54 9.96 -5.80
C GLN A 168 8.58 9.75 -4.29
N ILE A 169 8.87 10.81 -3.53
CA ILE A 169 8.65 10.82 -2.09
C ILE A 169 7.16 11.07 -1.83
N ASP A 170 6.53 10.18 -1.07
CA ASP A 170 5.14 10.27 -0.62
C ASP A 170 5.16 10.53 0.90
N LEU A 171 5.12 11.80 1.28
CA LEU A 171 5.29 12.25 2.66
C LEU A 171 3.98 12.12 3.44
N SER A 172 3.95 11.23 4.44
CA SER A 172 2.90 11.23 5.46
C SER A 172 3.19 12.33 6.49
N LEU A 173 2.60 13.50 6.27
CA LEU A 173 2.84 14.68 7.10
C LEU A 173 1.88 14.67 8.30
N TYR A 174 2.44 14.41 9.47
CA TYR A 174 1.71 14.46 10.74
C TYR A 174 1.79 15.85 11.39
N PRO A 175 0.80 16.25 12.23
CA PRO A 175 0.74 17.61 12.82
C PRO A 175 2.03 18.05 13.52
N ALA A 176 2.69 17.14 14.23
CA ALA A 176 3.95 17.43 14.92
C ALA A 176 5.12 17.79 13.98
N MET A 177 5.02 17.48 12.69
CA MET A 177 6.08 17.66 11.68
C MET A 177 5.80 18.82 10.74
N GLU A 178 4.64 19.48 10.83
CA GLU A 178 4.21 20.56 9.93
C GLU A 178 5.26 21.69 9.88
N LYS A 179 5.86 22.06 11.01
CA LYS A 179 6.91 23.07 11.08
C LYS A 179 8.17 22.75 10.26
N GLY A 180 8.41 21.47 9.97
CA GLY A 180 9.56 20.99 9.19
C GLY A 180 9.31 20.89 7.69
N LEU A 181 8.06 21.09 7.24
CA LEU A 181 7.66 20.86 5.86
C LEU A 181 8.47 21.68 4.85
N GLY A 182 8.65 22.97 5.07
CA GLY A 182 9.41 23.83 4.15
C GLY A 182 10.84 23.31 3.89
N ALA A 183 11.51 22.81 4.92
CA ALA A 183 12.85 22.25 4.78
C ALA A 183 12.85 20.90 4.00
N ILE A 184 11.77 20.10 4.09
CA ILE A 184 11.62 18.87 3.29
C ILE A 184 11.34 19.22 1.83
N GLN A 185 10.48 20.18 1.56
CA GLN A 185 10.19 20.67 0.21
C GLN A 185 11.44 21.20 -0.49
N GLU A 186 12.23 22.03 0.22
CA GLU A 186 13.50 22.54 -0.30
C GLU A 186 14.49 21.39 -0.57
N LEU A 187 14.58 20.41 0.33
CA LEU A 187 15.46 19.25 0.18
C LEU A 187 15.11 18.42 -1.05
N CYS A 188 13.82 18.10 -1.26
CA CYS A 188 13.35 17.38 -2.44
C CYS A 188 13.57 18.18 -3.72
N SER A 189 13.29 19.49 -3.70
CA SER A 189 13.53 20.40 -4.83
C SER A 189 15.01 20.45 -5.23
N ARG A 190 15.92 20.65 -4.27
CA ARG A 190 17.37 20.66 -4.53
C ARG A 190 17.88 19.35 -5.12
N ASN A 191 17.27 18.24 -4.74
CA ASN A 191 17.60 16.92 -5.28
C ASN A 191 16.82 16.57 -6.55
N ALA A 192 15.97 17.45 -7.07
CA ALA A 192 15.10 17.21 -8.22
C ALA A 192 14.28 15.91 -8.11
N VAL A 193 13.75 15.62 -6.91
CA VAL A 193 12.92 14.45 -6.62
C VAL A 193 11.49 14.92 -6.36
N PRO A 194 10.49 14.37 -7.07
CA PRO A 194 9.09 14.72 -6.86
C PRO A 194 8.63 14.43 -5.42
N LEU A 195 7.86 15.35 -4.86
CA LEU A 195 7.29 15.23 -3.52
C LEU A 195 5.77 15.29 -3.59
N SER A 196 5.10 14.28 -3.07
CA SER A 196 3.68 14.33 -2.77
C SER A 196 3.48 14.38 -1.25
N ILE A 197 2.47 15.11 -0.77
CA ILE A 197 2.25 15.35 0.65
C ILE A 197 0.85 14.90 1.01
N LEU A 198 0.76 13.91 1.90
CA LEU A 198 -0.47 13.48 2.52
C LEU A 198 -0.52 14.01 3.96
N ARG A 199 -1.33 15.07 4.19
CA ARG A 199 -1.58 15.56 5.55
C ARG A 199 -2.48 14.60 6.31
N THR A 200 -1.93 13.96 7.34
CA THR A 200 -2.60 12.93 8.12
C THR A 200 -2.81 13.43 9.56
N SER A 201 -3.88 14.16 9.78
CA SER A 201 -4.25 14.70 11.10
C SER A 201 -5.09 13.72 11.93
N THR A 202 -5.67 12.70 11.31
CA THR A 202 -6.53 11.71 11.97
C THR A 202 -6.12 10.29 11.60
N PHE A 203 -6.38 9.36 12.51
CA PHE A 203 -6.26 7.92 12.32
C PHE A 203 -7.61 7.25 12.56
N LEU A 204 -7.68 5.96 12.25
CA LEU A 204 -8.93 5.18 12.31
C LEU A 204 -8.74 3.94 13.19
N SER A 205 -9.70 3.69 14.08
CA SER A 205 -9.82 2.41 14.78
C SER A 205 -10.62 1.45 13.91
N ALA A 206 -9.93 0.42 13.42
CA ALA A 206 -10.50 -0.52 12.45
C ALA A 206 -10.78 -1.91 13.02
N LEU A 207 -10.18 -2.29 14.17
CA LEU A 207 -10.31 -3.65 14.70
C LEU A 207 -11.61 -3.83 15.49
N ASN A 208 -12.22 -4.99 15.27
CA ASN A 208 -13.32 -5.56 16.05
C ASN A 208 -12.82 -6.81 16.77
N MET A 209 -12.63 -6.70 18.09
CA MET A 209 -12.07 -7.80 18.89
C MET A 209 -13.03 -8.97 19.12
N ARG A 210 -14.34 -8.78 18.88
CA ARG A 210 -15.32 -9.88 18.97
C ARG A 210 -15.16 -10.90 17.83
N GLY A 211 -14.57 -10.46 16.69
CA GLY A 211 -14.40 -11.34 15.54
C GLY A 211 -15.71 -11.80 14.89
N ASP A 212 -16.78 -11.03 15.06
CA ASP A 212 -18.14 -11.36 14.64
C ASP A 212 -18.63 -10.60 13.41
N SER A 213 -17.79 -9.77 12.82
CA SER A 213 -18.14 -9.06 11.58
C SER A 213 -18.35 -10.04 10.43
N ALA A 214 -19.37 -9.79 9.58
CA ALA A 214 -19.51 -10.49 8.33
C ALA A 214 -18.34 -10.11 7.40
N PRO A 215 -17.47 -11.05 6.96
CA PRO A 215 -16.25 -10.74 6.22
C PRO A 215 -16.49 -9.88 4.98
N GLN A 216 -17.54 -10.20 4.21
CA GLN A 216 -17.90 -9.44 3.01
C GLN A 216 -18.32 -8.02 3.32
N ALA A 217 -19.07 -7.80 4.42
CA ALA A 217 -19.49 -6.46 4.83
C ALA A 217 -18.29 -5.62 5.29
N ALA A 218 -17.37 -6.21 6.05
CA ALA A 218 -16.15 -5.55 6.51
C ALA A 218 -15.24 -5.19 5.32
N MET A 219 -15.05 -6.12 4.37
CA MET A 219 -14.28 -5.84 3.16
C MET A 219 -14.93 -4.76 2.30
N ASN A 220 -16.23 -4.82 2.07
CA ASN A 220 -16.96 -3.80 1.30
C ASN A 220 -16.85 -2.41 1.94
N TYR A 221 -16.88 -2.33 3.27
CA TYR A 221 -16.67 -1.08 3.98
C TYR A 221 -15.24 -0.56 3.79
N CYS A 222 -14.24 -1.43 4.00
CA CYS A 222 -12.83 -1.11 3.81
C CYS A 222 -12.54 -0.63 2.37
N ARG A 223 -13.05 -1.34 1.36
CA ARG A 223 -12.81 -1.04 -0.07
C ARG A 223 -13.40 0.29 -0.54
N LYS A 224 -14.31 0.91 0.21
CA LYS A 224 -14.76 2.27 -0.08
C LYS A 224 -13.65 3.31 0.09
N MET A 225 -12.67 3.03 0.95
CA MET A 225 -11.61 3.96 1.31
C MET A 225 -10.21 3.47 0.91
N PHE A 226 -9.97 2.15 0.91
CA PHE A 226 -8.63 1.58 0.76
C PHE A 226 -8.63 0.40 -0.20
N TYR A 227 -7.63 0.39 -1.08
CA TYR A 227 -7.18 -0.77 -1.84
C TYR A 227 -5.68 -0.89 -1.62
N CYS A 228 -5.26 -1.79 -0.74
CA CYS A 228 -3.89 -1.88 -0.26
C CYS A 228 -3.34 -3.32 -0.25
N PRO A 229 -3.32 -4.02 -1.40
CA PRO A 229 -2.63 -5.30 -1.50
C PRO A 229 -1.20 -5.20 -1.00
N PHE A 230 -0.81 -6.15 -0.19
CA PHE A 230 0.44 -6.13 0.53
C PHE A 230 1.30 -7.35 0.19
N LEU A 231 2.52 -7.13 -0.28
CA LEU A 231 3.48 -8.19 -0.58
C LEU A 231 4.42 -8.38 0.60
N LYS A 232 4.46 -9.61 1.13
CA LYS A 232 5.35 -10.00 2.21
C LYS A 232 5.68 -11.49 2.10
N ASP A 233 6.95 -11.85 2.28
CA ASP A 233 7.42 -13.23 2.33
C ASP A 233 6.92 -14.08 1.14
N SER A 234 7.03 -13.54 -0.08
CA SER A 234 6.56 -14.17 -1.33
C SER A 234 5.04 -14.41 -1.40
N ARG A 235 4.25 -13.69 -0.60
CA ARG A 235 2.80 -13.81 -0.55
C ARG A 235 2.14 -12.46 -0.74
N LEU A 236 1.05 -12.44 -1.50
CA LEU A 236 0.15 -11.29 -1.62
C LEU A 236 -1.01 -11.44 -0.64
N TYR A 237 -1.25 -10.40 0.11
CA TYR A 237 -2.37 -10.27 1.06
C TYR A 237 -3.34 -9.22 0.57
N VAL A 238 -4.61 -9.37 0.94
CA VAL A 238 -5.66 -8.39 0.60
C VAL A 238 -5.41 -7.00 1.20
N CYS A 239 -4.67 -6.95 2.33
CA CYS A 239 -4.24 -5.72 3.02
C CYS A 239 -3.12 -6.06 4.03
N PRO A 240 -2.46 -5.07 4.66
CA PRO A 240 -1.37 -5.34 5.61
C PRO A 240 -1.82 -6.00 6.94
N ILE A 241 -3.11 -5.91 7.32
CA ILE A 241 -3.56 -6.46 8.62
C ILE A 241 -3.31 -7.97 8.72
N PRO A 242 -3.82 -8.84 7.82
CA PRO A 242 -3.61 -10.29 7.93
C PRO A 242 -2.13 -10.70 7.92
N ALA A 243 -1.28 -9.95 7.22
CA ALA A 243 0.15 -10.22 7.19
C ALA A 243 0.89 -9.85 8.49
N ASN A 244 0.40 -8.82 9.21
CA ASN A 244 1.12 -8.20 10.31
C ASN A 244 0.42 -8.32 11.66
N VAL A 245 -0.80 -8.87 11.72
CA VAL A 245 -1.59 -8.98 12.96
C VAL A 245 -0.89 -9.81 14.05
N HIS A 246 0.07 -10.64 13.68
CA HIS A 246 0.89 -11.39 14.64
C HIS A 246 1.71 -10.48 15.59
N TYR A 247 2.09 -9.25 15.17
CA TYR A 247 2.71 -8.26 16.06
C TYR A 247 1.73 -7.79 17.13
N PHE A 248 0.47 -7.55 16.73
CA PHE A 248 -0.59 -7.17 17.64
C PHE A 248 -0.92 -8.29 18.61
N ASN A 249 -1.12 -9.51 18.10
CA ASN A 249 -1.42 -10.69 18.91
C ASN A 249 -0.31 -10.93 19.95
N LYS A 250 0.95 -10.90 19.52
CA LYS A 250 2.11 -11.09 20.41
C LYS A 250 2.17 -10.03 21.51
N LYS A 251 1.90 -8.77 21.17
CA LYS A 251 2.00 -7.64 22.10
C LYS A 251 0.91 -7.67 23.17
N PHE A 252 -0.32 -8.00 22.77
CA PHE A 252 -1.50 -7.85 23.63
C PHE A 252 -2.10 -9.18 24.08
N GLY A 253 -1.52 -10.31 23.74
CA GLY A 253 -2.03 -11.64 24.12
C GLY A 253 -3.35 -11.97 23.46
N THR A 254 -3.59 -11.46 22.25
CA THR A 254 -4.82 -11.68 21.46
C THR A 254 -4.63 -12.82 20.45
N SER A 255 -5.73 -13.25 19.79
CA SER A 255 -5.73 -14.38 18.86
C SER A 255 -6.50 -14.07 17.56
N ILE A 256 -6.37 -12.84 17.04
CA ILE A 256 -6.94 -12.51 15.74
C ILE A 256 -6.33 -13.43 14.68
N VAL A 257 -7.18 -14.07 13.86
CA VAL A 257 -6.74 -15.01 12.84
C VAL A 257 -5.97 -14.28 11.75
N ALA A 258 -4.72 -14.69 11.53
CA ALA A 258 -3.92 -14.26 10.39
C ALA A 258 -4.34 -15.05 9.14
N ASP A 259 -4.18 -14.45 7.98
CA ASP A 259 -4.37 -15.15 6.70
C ASP A 259 -3.03 -15.71 6.19
N ALA A 260 -3.11 -16.80 5.43
CA ALA A 260 -1.90 -17.39 4.84
C ALA A 260 -1.34 -16.59 3.66
N GLY A 261 -2.13 -15.67 3.09
CA GLY A 261 -1.79 -14.96 1.86
C GLY A 261 -1.75 -15.85 0.61
N ILE A 262 -1.73 -15.24 -0.54
CA ILE A 262 -1.67 -15.87 -1.86
C ILE A 262 -0.20 -16.11 -2.21
N ASP A 263 0.22 -17.37 -2.33
CA ASP A 263 1.58 -17.71 -2.73
C ASP A 263 1.82 -17.35 -4.21
N ILE A 264 2.70 -16.38 -4.47
CA ILE A 264 2.97 -15.93 -5.84
C ILE A 264 3.79 -16.94 -6.66
N PHE A 265 4.32 -17.99 -6.03
CA PHE A 265 5.03 -19.07 -6.69
C PHE A 265 4.17 -20.32 -6.91
N ASP A 266 2.90 -20.31 -6.49
CA ASP A 266 1.97 -21.40 -6.79
C ASP A 266 1.71 -21.45 -8.30
N ARG A 267 2.10 -22.57 -8.91
CA ARG A 267 1.96 -22.80 -10.36
C ARG A 267 0.50 -22.97 -10.82
N ALA A 268 -0.42 -23.22 -9.90
CA ALA A 268 -1.84 -23.35 -10.20
C ALA A 268 -2.56 -21.99 -10.30
N ILE A 269 -1.88 -20.88 -9.99
CA ILE A 269 -2.47 -19.56 -9.90
C ILE A 269 -1.83 -18.62 -10.94
N ASP A 270 -2.64 -17.99 -11.77
CA ASP A 270 -2.23 -16.93 -12.68
C ASP A 270 -2.56 -15.54 -12.13
N GLY A 271 -2.14 -14.49 -12.85
CA GLY A 271 -2.37 -13.11 -12.44
C GLY A 271 -3.86 -12.73 -12.33
N ARG A 272 -4.73 -13.32 -13.14
CA ARG A 272 -6.19 -13.07 -13.06
C ARG A 272 -6.77 -13.68 -11.79
N LYS A 273 -6.36 -14.90 -11.48
CA LYS A 273 -6.80 -15.58 -10.25
C LYS A 273 -6.30 -14.82 -9.00
N ILE A 274 -5.09 -14.28 -9.04
CA ILE A 274 -4.60 -13.42 -7.94
C ILE A 274 -5.50 -12.19 -7.76
N LEU A 275 -5.90 -11.50 -8.84
CA LEU A 275 -6.80 -10.34 -8.74
C LEU A 275 -8.16 -10.71 -8.14
N GLU A 276 -8.74 -11.85 -8.53
CA GLU A 276 -9.99 -12.37 -7.94
C GLU A 276 -9.83 -12.64 -6.44
N LEU A 277 -8.72 -13.28 -6.04
CA LEU A 277 -8.46 -13.60 -4.63
C LEU A 277 -8.21 -12.34 -3.80
N LEU A 278 -7.55 -11.32 -4.36
CA LEU A 278 -7.36 -10.04 -3.69
C LEU A 278 -8.69 -9.29 -3.45
N ASP A 279 -9.73 -9.57 -4.23
CA ASP A 279 -11.08 -9.03 -4.03
C ASP A 279 -12.00 -9.97 -3.24
N THR A 280 -11.46 -11.07 -2.72
CA THR A 280 -12.20 -12.03 -1.89
C THR A 280 -11.89 -11.78 -0.42
N PRO A 281 -12.90 -11.67 0.47
CA PRO A 281 -12.67 -11.46 1.89
C PRO A 281 -11.99 -12.68 2.52
N VAL A 282 -11.09 -12.41 3.45
CA VAL A 282 -10.36 -13.42 4.22
C VAL A 282 -10.90 -13.51 5.65
N GLU A 283 -10.54 -14.57 6.39
CA GLU A 283 -11.04 -14.78 7.75
C GLU A 283 -10.69 -13.62 8.69
N THR A 284 -9.53 -13.00 8.54
CA THR A 284 -9.13 -11.81 9.31
C THR A 284 -10.14 -10.66 9.19
N CYS A 285 -10.93 -10.58 8.10
CA CYS A 285 -11.96 -9.56 7.93
C CYS A 285 -13.07 -9.64 9.00
N ARG A 286 -13.25 -10.78 9.69
CA ARG A 286 -14.15 -10.89 10.85
C ARG A 286 -13.74 -9.98 12.00
N SER A 287 -12.44 -9.74 12.13
CA SER A 287 -11.86 -8.86 13.14
C SER A 287 -11.70 -7.42 12.66
N CYS A 288 -12.32 -7.04 11.54
CA CYS A 288 -12.40 -5.65 11.07
C CYS A 288 -13.81 -5.10 11.28
N SER A 289 -13.92 -3.88 11.80
CA SER A 289 -15.22 -3.21 11.98
C SER A 289 -15.84 -2.81 10.65
N VAL A 290 -17.17 -2.82 10.58
CA VAL A 290 -17.96 -2.30 9.45
C VAL A 290 -18.28 -0.80 9.59
N SER A 291 -17.82 -0.19 10.67
CA SER A 291 -17.87 1.26 10.94
C SER A 291 -16.58 1.64 11.65
N TRP A 292 -15.84 2.64 11.16
CA TRP A 292 -14.57 3.04 11.76
C TRP A 292 -14.74 4.36 12.52
N THR A 293 -14.11 4.43 13.69
CA THR A 293 -14.06 5.67 14.48
C THR A 293 -12.74 6.39 14.17
N SER A 294 -12.84 7.67 13.81
CA SER A 294 -11.69 8.53 13.62
C SER A 294 -11.28 9.17 14.95
N PHE A 295 -9.98 9.36 15.12
CA PHE A 295 -9.41 10.08 16.26
C PHE A 295 -8.19 10.91 15.80
N PRO A 296 -7.82 11.98 16.52
CA PRO A 296 -6.62 12.76 16.21
C PRO A 296 -5.38 11.90 16.21
N TRP A 297 -4.45 12.14 15.27
CA TRP A 297 -3.16 11.47 15.26
C TRP A 297 -2.38 11.78 16.55
N GLU A 298 -1.85 10.75 17.16
CA GLU A 298 -1.04 10.82 18.36
C GLU A 298 0.19 9.92 18.24
N ASN A 299 1.37 10.42 18.65
CA ASN A 299 2.59 9.65 18.83
C ASN A 299 2.78 9.40 20.33
N ILE A 300 2.40 8.21 20.81
CA ILE A 300 2.30 7.92 22.25
C ILE A 300 2.97 6.61 22.64
N ARG A 301 3.43 6.55 23.90
CA ARG A 301 3.93 5.32 24.54
C ARG A 301 3.50 5.30 26.01
N PRO A 302 3.14 4.13 26.57
CA PRO A 302 3.00 2.82 25.88
C PRO A 302 1.73 2.74 25.03
N LEU A 303 1.79 1.95 23.96
CA LEU A 303 0.60 1.57 23.20
C LEU A 303 -0.19 0.51 23.96
N ARG A 304 -1.51 0.61 23.89
CA ARG A 304 -2.48 -0.28 24.52
C ARG A 304 -3.44 -0.84 23.47
N VAL A 305 -4.13 -1.93 23.79
CA VAL A 305 -5.05 -2.59 22.87
C VAL A 305 -6.18 -1.66 22.41
N GLU A 306 -6.72 -0.83 23.33
CA GLU A 306 -7.81 0.13 23.09
C GLU A 306 -7.46 1.16 22.00
N HIS A 307 -6.17 1.38 21.74
CA HIS A 307 -5.75 2.32 20.70
C HIS A 307 -6.01 1.83 19.27
N TYR A 308 -6.35 0.57 19.09
CA TYR A 308 -6.53 -0.09 17.79
C TYR A 308 -7.96 -0.56 17.53
N ILE A 309 -8.75 -0.66 18.58
CA ILE A 309 -10.09 -1.26 18.50
C ILE A 309 -11.18 -0.20 18.34
N ASN A 310 -12.23 -0.60 17.66
CA ASN A 310 -13.48 0.14 17.57
C ASN A 310 -14.50 -0.54 18.50
N GLU A 311 -14.85 0.12 19.58
CA GLU A 311 -15.76 -0.42 20.64
C GLU A 311 -17.25 -0.35 20.27
N GLN A 312 -17.61 -0.04 19.02
CA GLN A 312 -19.00 0.06 18.58
C GLN A 312 -19.62 -1.28 18.23
#